data_84b7d6654941ffafbab3f77a11a496f3
#
_entry.id   84b7d6654941ffafbab3f77a11a496f3
#
_cell.length_a   1.000
_cell.length_b   1.000
_cell.length_c   1.000
_cell.angle_alpha   90.00
_cell.angle_beta   90.00
_cell.angle_gamma   90.00
#
_symmetry.space_group_name_H-M   'P 1'
#
loop_
_entity.id
_entity.type
_entity.pdbx_description
1 polymer ?
#
loop_
_entity_poly.entity_id
_entity_poly.type
_entity_poly.pdbx_seq_one_letter_code
_entity_poly.pdbx_strand_id
1 'polypeptide(L)' 'MKNYELIIEQRQPTCGGRAPTKSESRYVTTDDPVAYVQELEPTCELEVTHNDDGTIVIKLDHNGLWVKYEFTED' A
#
# COMPACT_ATOMS: atom_id res chain seq x y z
N MET A 1 11.98 -14.82 6.95
CA MET A 1 11.51 -13.61 6.25
C MET A 1 11.20 -13.92 4.81
N LYS A 2 10.20 -13.29 4.27
CA LYS A 2 9.79 -13.47 2.88
C LYS A 2 10.09 -12.23 2.08
N ASN A 3 10.37 -12.42 0.80
CA ASN A 3 10.58 -11.32 -0.12
C ASN A 3 9.28 -11.01 -0.84
N TYR A 4 8.97 -9.72 -0.92
CA TYR A 4 7.77 -9.26 -1.59
C TYR A 4 8.11 -8.17 -2.60
N GLU A 5 7.38 -8.18 -3.70
CA GLU A 5 7.33 -7.03 -4.59
C GLU A 5 6.22 -6.12 -4.07
N LEU A 6 6.60 -4.91 -3.68
CA LEU A 6 5.66 -3.93 -3.15
C LEU A 6 5.37 -2.88 -4.20
N ILE A 7 4.11 -2.72 -4.51
CA ILE A 7 3.64 -1.66 -5.40
C ILE A 7 2.85 -0.68 -4.56
N ILE A 8 3.28 0.59 -4.57
CA ILE A 8 2.64 1.66 -3.83
C ILE A 8 1.95 2.57 -4.82
N GLU A 9 0.64 2.70 -4.70
CA GLU A 9 -0.15 3.61 -5.52
C GLU A 9 -0.71 4.71 -4.64
N GLN A 10 -0.52 5.96 -5.05
CA GLN A 10 -1.03 7.13 -4.33
C GLN A 10 -1.90 7.95 -5.27
N ARG A 11 -3.06 8.33 -4.79
CA ARG A 11 -3.96 9.21 -5.54
C ARG A 11 -4.18 10.49 -4.75
N GLN A 12 -3.79 11.61 -5.33
CA GLN A 12 -3.99 12.91 -4.71
C GLN A 12 -5.29 13.52 -5.22
N PRO A 13 -6.12 14.07 -4.32
CA PRO A 13 -7.31 14.80 -4.75
C PRO A 13 -6.88 16.08 -5.44
N THR A 14 -7.46 16.35 -6.62
CA THR A 14 -7.25 17.60 -7.33
C THR A 14 -8.59 18.24 -7.58
N CYS A 15 -8.64 19.58 -7.41
CA CYS A 15 -9.84 20.33 -7.70
C CYS A 15 -9.95 20.56 -9.20
N GLY A 16 -11.01 20.03 -9.80
CA GLY A 16 -11.36 20.34 -11.18
C GLY A 16 -10.46 19.73 -12.25
N GLY A 17 -9.69 18.70 -11.92
CA GLY A 17 -8.81 18.11 -12.89
C GLY A 17 -8.63 16.60 -12.69
N ARG A 18 -7.71 16.04 -13.46
CA ARG A 18 -7.33 14.65 -13.30
C ARG A 18 -6.51 14.49 -12.04
N ALA A 19 -6.91 13.57 -11.17
CA ALA A 19 -6.11 13.23 -10.01
C ALA A 19 -4.82 12.53 -10.48
N PRO A 20 -3.63 13.08 -10.20
CA PRO A 20 -2.41 12.38 -10.55
C PRO A 20 -2.29 11.13 -9.70
N THR A 21 -2.03 10.01 -10.35
CA THR A 21 -1.75 8.75 -9.68
C THR A 21 -0.26 8.51 -9.75
N LYS A 22 0.38 8.41 -8.60
CA LYS A 22 1.78 8.02 -8.53
C LYS A 22 1.86 6.54 -8.22
N SER A 23 2.72 5.86 -8.93
CA SER A 23 2.95 4.43 -8.72
C SER A 23 4.44 4.21 -8.55
N GLU A 24 4.80 3.46 -7.52
CA GLU A 24 6.18 3.14 -7.22
C GLU A 24 6.28 1.65 -6.93
N SER A 25 7.31 0.99 -7.42
CA SER A 25 7.54 -0.41 -7.09
C SER A 25 8.91 -0.57 -6.44
N ARG A 26 8.98 -1.45 -5.46
CA ARG A 26 10.22 -1.78 -4.77
C ARG A 26 10.14 -3.19 -4.23
N TYR A 27 11.30 -3.75 -3.89
CA TYR A 27 11.35 -5.07 -3.26
C TYR A 27 11.62 -4.89 -1.78
N VAL A 28 10.86 -5.60 -0.95
CA VAL A 28 11.01 -5.55 0.50
C VAL A 28 11.09 -6.97 1.06
N THR A 29 11.77 -7.10 2.18
CA THR A 29 11.84 -8.36 2.92
C THR A 29 11.20 -8.13 4.27
N THR A 30 10.15 -8.88 4.57
CA THR A 30 9.44 -8.75 5.84
C THR A 30 8.72 -10.06 6.17
N ASP A 31 8.51 -10.31 7.46
CA ASP A 31 7.69 -11.43 7.90
C ASP A 31 6.21 -11.09 7.89
N ASP A 32 5.88 -9.80 8.01
CA ASP A 32 4.50 -9.36 8.12
C ASP A 32 4.30 -8.04 7.36
N PRO A 33 3.70 -8.11 6.15
CA PRO A 33 3.44 -6.90 5.37
C PRO A 33 2.56 -5.89 6.09
N VAL A 34 1.60 -6.34 6.90
CA VAL A 34 0.73 -5.44 7.64
C VAL A 34 1.53 -4.64 8.65
N ALA A 35 2.42 -5.31 9.40
CA ALA A 35 3.29 -4.63 10.35
C ALA A 35 4.22 -3.65 9.67
N TYR A 36 4.72 -4.00 8.48
CA TYR A 36 5.58 -3.12 7.69
C TYR A 36 4.89 -1.80 7.37
N VAL A 37 3.65 -1.87 6.87
CA VAL A 37 2.88 -0.67 6.55
C VAL A 37 2.50 0.09 7.80
N GLN A 38 2.16 -0.60 8.88
CA GLN A 38 1.78 0.03 10.13
C GLN A 38 2.92 0.84 10.74
N GLU A 39 4.16 0.39 10.56
CA GLU A 39 5.33 1.17 10.99
C GLU A 39 5.53 2.43 10.15
N LEU A 40 5.22 2.36 8.84
CA LEU A 40 5.31 3.51 7.96
C LEU A 40 4.22 4.54 8.26
N GLU A 41 3.02 4.08 8.63
CA GLU A 41 1.86 4.93 8.85
C GLU A 41 1.21 4.57 10.20
N PRO A 42 1.86 4.91 11.32
CA PRO A 42 1.39 4.46 12.63
C PRO A 42 0.09 5.09 13.09
N THR A 43 -0.29 6.22 12.50
CA THR A 43 -1.51 6.94 12.88
C THR A 43 -2.69 6.65 11.95
N CYS A 44 -2.48 5.87 10.89
CA CYS A 44 -3.52 5.58 9.92
C CYS A 44 -4.19 4.25 10.20
N GLU A 45 -5.48 4.20 9.95
CA GLU A 45 -6.24 2.97 10.00
C GLU A 45 -6.03 2.20 8.71
N LEU A 46 -5.69 0.93 8.81
CA LEU A 46 -5.37 0.10 7.66
C LEU A 46 -6.53 -0.83 7.32
N GLU A 47 -6.87 -0.88 6.05
CA GLU A 47 -7.81 -1.86 5.52
C GLU A 47 -7.04 -2.93 4.78
N VAL A 48 -7.04 -4.15 5.30
CA VAL A 48 -6.24 -5.25 4.78
C VAL A 48 -7.12 -6.24 4.05
N THR A 49 -6.72 -6.61 2.85
CA THR A 49 -7.41 -7.62 2.05
C THR A 49 -6.41 -8.70 1.64
N HIS A 50 -6.73 -9.95 1.90
CA HIS A 50 -5.95 -11.09 1.45
C HIS A 50 -6.65 -11.72 0.26
N ASN A 51 -5.93 -11.78 -0.87
CA ASN A 51 -6.46 -12.39 -2.08
C ASN A 51 -6.08 -13.87 -2.15
N ASP A 52 -6.84 -14.63 -2.93
CA ASP A 52 -6.63 -16.07 -3.06
C ASP A 52 -5.30 -16.42 -3.73
N ASP A 53 -4.75 -15.51 -4.50
CA ASP A 53 -3.46 -15.71 -5.17
C ASP A 53 -2.25 -15.43 -4.27
N GLY A 54 -2.47 -15.09 -3.01
CA GLY A 54 -1.41 -14.77 -2.06
C GLY A 54 -1.04 -13.30 -2.01
N THR A 55 -1.68 -12.46 -2.80
CA THR A 55 -1.44 -11.03 -2.79
C THR A 55 -2.13 -10.38 -1.58
N ILE A 56 -1.43 -9.48 -0.91
CA ILE A 56 -1.97 -8.73 0.23
C ILE A 56 -2.09 -7.27 -0.19
N VAL A 57 -3.30 -6.73 -0.07
CA VAL A 57 -3.57 -5.34 -0.41
C VAL A 57 -3.93 -4.58 0.86
N ILE A 58 -3.22 -3.51 1.13
CA ILE A 58 -3.46 -2.67 2.30
C ILE A 58 -3.79 -1.27 1.81
N LYS A 59 -4.97 -0.80 2.16
CA LYS A 59 -5.44 0.53 1.79
C LYS A 59 -5.51 1.40 3.03
N LEU A 60 -5.16 2.66 2.86
CA LEU A 60 -5.26 3.64 3.93
C LEU A 60 -5.62 5.00 3.36
N ASP A 61 -6.22 5.83 4.21
CA ASP A 61 -6.56 7.19 3.88
C ASP A 61 -5.73 8.11 4.79
N HIS A 62 -4.88 8.92 4.18
CA HIS A 62 -3.99 9.81 4.90
C HIS A 62 -4.36 11.26 4.54
N ASN A 63 -5.19 11.88 5.38
CA ASN A 63 -5.64 13.27 5.20
C ASN A 63 -6.22 13.55 3.81
N GLY A 64 -7.10 12.65 3.35
CA GLY A 64 -7.72 12.78 2.04
C GLY A 64 -6.88 12.21 0.90
N LEU A 65 -5.66 11.78 1.19
CA LEU A 65 -4.83 11.06 0.24
C LEU A 65 -5.09 9.57 0.35
N TRP A 66 -5.39 8.98 -0.77
CA TRP A 66 -5.64 7.56 -0.83
C TRP A 66 -4.34 6.83 -1.21
N VAL A 67 -3.93 5.90 -0.38
CA VAL A 67 -2.70 5.13 -0.60
C VAL A 67 -3.02 3.64 -0.57
N LYS A 68 -2.50 2.92 -1.54
CA LYS A 68 -2.67 1.48 -1.64
C LYS A 68 -1.30 0.82 -1.68
N TYR A 69 -1.09 -0.15 -0.81
CA TYR A 69 0.12 -0.98 -0.79
C TYR A 69 -0.28 -2.37 -1.24
N GLU A 70 0.35 -2.86 -2.30
CA GLU A 70 0.09 -4.21 -2.81
C GLU A 70 1.36 -5.03 -2.69
N PHE A 71 1.28 -6.11 -1.92
CA PHE A 71 2.40 -7.02 -1.69
C PHE A 71 2.16 -8.32 -2.45
N THR A 72 3.09 -8.65 -3.33
CA THR A 72 3.09 -9.91 -4.06
C THR A 72 4.31 -10.71 -3.63
N GLU A 73 4.10 -11.92 -3.14
CA GLU A 73 5.21 -12.78 -2.72
C GLU A 73 6.06 -13.17 -3.92
N ASP A 74 7.34 -12.96 -3.79
CA ASP A 74 8.30 -13.27 -4.85
C ASP A 74 8.78 -14.72 -4.77
#